data_8a3c2a6ce02c046e23d889d7526de7cf
#
_entry.id   8a3c2a6ce02c046e23d889d7526de7cf
#
_cell.length_a   1.000
_cell.length_b   1.000
_cell.length_c   1.000
_cell.angle_alpha   90.00
_cell.angle_beta   90.00
_cell.angle_gamma   90.00
#
_symmetry.space_group_name_H-M   'P 1'
#
loop_
_entity.id
_entity.type
_entity.pdbx_description
1 polymer ?
#
loop_
_entity_poly.entity_id
_entity_poly.type
_entity_poly.pdbx_seq_one_letter_code
_entity_poly.pdbx_strand_id
1 'polypeptide(L)'
;MRAVLTRVKHASVTIDGKVHGQIGEGFLILLGITHEDTEAQAVKLADKLTGLRIFEDENGKMNRGLDEVKGELLVVSQFTLYGNCKKGRRPEFLAAARPEVAIPLYETFVELCRAKGFHTETGEFGAYMQVDSLNDGPLTLVVDTDQL
;
A
#
# COMPACT_ATOMS: atom_id res chain seq x y z
N MET A 1 -1.80 1.53 -11.75
CA MET A 1 -1.34 1.60 -10.33
C MET A 1 -1.69 0.29 -9.67
N ARG A 2 -0.77 -0.22 -8.90
CA ARG A 2 -0.90 -1.57 -8.31
C ARG A 2 -0.52 -1.52 -6.84
N ALA A 3 -1.29 -2.18 -6.01
CA ALA A 3 -1.01 -2.29 -4.60
C ALA A 3 -0.99 -3.74 -4.15
N VAL A 4 -0.11 -4.03 -3.20
CA VAL A 4 -0.19 -5.24 -2.39
C VAL A 4 -0.61 -4.79 -0.99
N LEU A 5 -1.79 -5.22 -0.59
CA LEU A 5 -2.39 -4.88 0.70
C LEU A 5 -2.31 -6.07 1.62
N THR A 6 -1.73 -5.88 2.80
CA THR A 6 -1.68 -6.89 3.86
C THR A 6 -2.46 -6.39 5.06
N ARG A 7 -3.39 -7.20 5.55
CA ARG A 7 -4.06 -6.92 6.82
C ARG A 7 -3.10 -7.26 7.96
N VAL A 8 -2.86 -6.30 8.85
CA VAL A 8 -1.85 -6.43 9.90
C VAL A 8 -2.40 -6.15 11.29
N LYS A 9 -1.79 -6.79 12.30
CA LYS A 9 -1.97 -6.40 13.70
C LYS A 9 -1.09 -5.21 14.05
N HIS A 10 0.08 -5.13 13.41
CA HIS A 10 0.98 -3.99 13.47
C HIS A 10 1.93 -4.05 12.28
N ALA A 11 2.47 -2.91 11.90
CA ALA A 11 3.52 -2.81 10.90
C ALA A 11 4.39 -1.59 11.18
N SER A 12 5.63 -1.65 10.73
CA SER A 12 6.56 -0.53 10.85
C SER A 12 7.54 -0.49 9.71
N VAL A 13 8.10 0.68 9.45
CA VAL A 13 9.18 0.86 8.49
C VAL A 13 10.35 1.53 9.20
N THR A 14 11.54 0.94 9.04
CA THR A 14 12.77 1.39 9.66
C THR A 14 13.73 1.88 8.58
N ILE A 15 14.33 3.05 8.80
CA ILE A 15 15.32 3.68 7.92
C ILE A 15 16.52 4.04 8.77
N ASP A 16 17.72 3.58 8.37
CA ASP A 16 18.96 3.83 9.10
C ASP A 16 18.87 3.46 10.60
N GLY A 17 18.22 2.33 10.89
CA GLY A 17 18.08 1.83 12.24
C GLY A 17 17.03 2.52 13.10
N LYS A 18 16.28 3.47 12.53
CA LYS A 18 15.25 4.22 13.26
C LYS A 18 13.87 3.95 12.65
N VAL A 19 12.88 3.76 13.52
CA VAL A 19 11.49 3.63 13.07
C VAL A 19 11.05 4.97 12.49
N HIS A 20 10.69 4.96 11.20
CA HIS A 20 10.22 6.14 10.48
C HIS A 20 8.70 6.27 10.55
N GLY A 21 7.98 5.16 10.48
CA GLY A 21 6.54 5.12 10.60
C GLY A 21 6.10 3.77 11.17
N GLN A 22 5.00 3.76 11.93
CA GLN A 22 4.46 2.53 12.45
C GLN A 22 2.96 2.68 12.71
N ILE A 23 2.26 1.56 12.61
CA ILE A 23 0.82 1.48 12.82
C ILE A 23 0.47 0.28 13.69
N GLY A 24 -0.70 0.34 14.32
CA GLY A 24 -1.35 -0.82 14.94
C GLY A 24 -2.15 -1.59 13.91
N GLU A 25 -3.36 -2.02 14.28
CA GLU A 25 -4.26 -2.75 13.38
C GLU A 25 -4.62 -1.92 12.16
N GLY A 26 -4.59 -2.56 11.00
CA GLY A 26 -4.93 -1.90 9.76
C GLY A 26 -4.30 -2.57 8.54
N PHE A 27 -3.85 -1.77 7.59
CA PHE A 27 -3.25 -2.26 6.35
C PHE A 27 -1.84 -1.74 6.15
N LEU A 28 -0.94 -2.65 5.80
CA LEU A 28 0.30 -2.31 5.12
C LEU A 28 0.00 -2.33 3.62
N ILE A 29 0.26 -1.21 2.95
CA ILE A 29 0.04 -1.06 1.52
C ILE A 29 1.39 -0.81 0.84
N LEU A 30 1.81 -1.75 -0.01
CA LEU A 30 2.95 -1.55 -0.90
C LEU A 30 2.38 -0.99 -2.21
N LEU A 31 2.82 0.19 -2.63
CA LEU A 31 2.24 0.92 -3.76
C LEU A 31 3.21 1.04 -4.91
N GLY A 32 2.83 0.49 -6.07
CA GLY A 32 3.58 0.60 -7.32
C GLY A 32 2.85 1.50 -8.32
N ILE A 33 3.62 2.30 -9.04
CA ILE A 33 3.11 3.27 -10.02
C ILE A 33 3.75 2.98 -11.36
N THR A 34 2.96 2.98 -12.44
CA THR A 34 3.43 2.77 -13.80
C THR A 34 3.33 4.05 -14.62
N HIS A 35 3.95 4.06 -15.80
CA HIS A 35 4.12 5.26 -16.62
C HIS A 35 2.83 5.99 -16.97
N GLU A 36 1.74 5.27 -17.17
CA GLU A 36 0.47 5.83 -17.65
C GLU A 36 -0.45 6.27 -16.51
N ASP A 37 -0.05 6.06 -15.26
CA ASP A 37 -0.88 6.43 -14.12
C ASP A 37 -1.02 7.94 -13.99
N THR A 38 -2.23 8.34 -13.57
CA THR A 38 -2.58 9.72 -13.28
C THR A 38 -3.27 9.78 -11.91
N GLU A 39 -3.66 10.97 -11.51
CA GLU A 39 -4.43 11.16 -10.28
C GLU A 39 -5.70 10.29 -10.26
N ALA A 40 -6.32 10.06 -11.42
CA ALA A 40 -7.52 9.21 -11.51
C ALA A 40 -7.27 7.80 -10.96
N GLN A 41 -6.12 7.20 -11.26
CA GLN A 41 -5.77 5.89 -10.71
C GLN A 41 -5.53 5.96 -9.20
N ALA A 42 -4.93 7.03 -8.71
CA ALA A 42 -4.72 7.21 -7.27
C ALA A 42 -6.05 7.29 -6.52
N VAL A 43 -7.00 8.08 -7.04
CA VAL A 43 -8.36 8.20 -6.47
C VAL A 43 -9.05 6.84 -6.46
N LYS A 44 -9.04 6.16 -7.59
CA LYS A 44 -9.71 4.86 -7.76
C LYS A 44 -9.17 3.83 -6.77
N LEU A 45 -7.85 3.77 -6.64
CA LEU A 45 -7.20 2.80 -5.76
C LEU A 45 -7.42 3.14 -4.29
N ALA A 46 -7.29 4.42 -3.91
CA ALA A 46 -7.52 4.85 -2.54
C ALA A 46 -8.96 4.53 -2.10
N ASP A 47 -9.94 4.84 -2.95
CA ASP A 47 -11.35 4.52 -2.67
C ASP A 47 -11.56 3.01 -2.50
N LYS A 48 -10.99 2.22 -3.39
CA LYS A 48 -11.14 0.76 -3.33
C LYS A 48 -10.51 0.19 -2.06
N LEU A 49 -9.26 0.51 -1.78
CA LEU A 49 -8.54 -0.10 -0.66
C LEU A 49 -9.12 0.30 0.70
N THR A 50 -9.47 1.57 0.87
CA THR A 50 -10.03 2.04 2.15
C THR A 50 -11.46 1.59 2.37
N GLY A 51 -12.16 1.18 1.31
CA GLY A 51 -13.53 0.69 1.38
C GLY A 51 -13.67 -0.83 1.51
N LEU A 52 -12.57 -1.57 1.45
CA LEU A 52 -12.64 -3.02 1.57
C LEU A 52 -13.13 -3.46 2.94
N ARG A 53 -14.03 -4.44 2.95
CA ARG A 53 -14.65 -4.99 4.16
C ARG A 53 -14.03 -6.36 4.46
N ILE A 54 -12.81 -6.35 4.96
CA ILE A 54 -11.99 -7.55 5.16
C ILE A 54 -11.58 -7.79 6.61
N PHE A 55 -12.22 -7.11 7.56
CA PHE A 55 -12.10 -7.44 8.98
C PHE A 55 -13.29 -8.30 9.41
N GLU A 56 -13.04 -9.22 10.32
CA GLU A 56 -14.07 -10.16 10.77
C GLU A 56 -15.11 -9.47 11.65
N ASP A 57 -16.37 -9.84 11.47
CA ASP A 57 -17.46 -9.46 12.35
C ASP A 57 -17.60 -10.46 13.51
N GLU A 58 -18.63 -10.29 14.34
CA GLU A 58 -18.88 -11.16 15.48
C GLU A 58 -19.20 -12.61 15.10
N ASN A 59 -19.50 -12.86 13.82
CA ASN A 59 -19.76 -14.20 13.28
C ASN A 59 -18.54 -14.79 12.59
N GLY A 60 -17.38 -14.12 12.66
CA GLY A 60 -16.15 -14.57 12.01
C GLY A 60 -16.13 -14.39 10.50
N LYS A 61 -17.03 -13.58 9.95
CA LYS A 61 -17.09 -13.31 8.52
C LYS A 61 -16.46 -11.97 8.17
N MET A 62 -15.75 -11.90 7.05
CA MET A 62 -15.16 -10.66 6.56
C MET A 62 -16.26 -9.69 6.13
N ASN A 63 -16.57 -8.73 6.97
CA ASN A 63 -17.70 -7.84 6.78
C ASN A 63 -17.45 -6.42 7.29
N ARG A 64 -16.48 -6.22 8.17
CA ARG A 64 -16.19 -4.90 8.72
C ARG A 64 -15.14 -4.19 7.87
N GLY A 65 -15.32 -2.88 7.70
CA GLY A 65 -14.38 -2.02 7.02
C GLY A 65 -13.33 -1.45 7.96
N LEU A 66 -12.34 -0.80 7.33
CA LEU A 66 -11.23 -0.16 8.04
C LEU A 66 -11.73 0.90 9.04
N ASP A 67 -12.78 1.64 8.68
CA ASP A 67 -13.38 2.67 9.51
C ASP A 67 -14.03 2.08 10.78
N GLU A 68 -14.69 0.93 10.66
CA GLU A 68 -15.36 0.29 11.78
C GLU A 68 -14.39 -0.22 12.85
N VAL A 69 -13.21 -0.67 12.44
CA VAL A 69 -12.18 -1.17 13.36
C VAL A 69 -11.20 -0.07 13.78
N LYS A 70 -11.40 1.16 13.29
CA LYS A 70 -10.49 2.30 13.53
C LYS A 70 -9.06 1.96 13.11
N GLY A 71 -8.95 1.30 11.96
CA GLY A 71 -7.67 0.85 11.44
C GLY A 71 -6.83 1.99 10.90
N GLU A 72 -5.53 1.71 10.82
CA GLU A 72 -4.52 2.66 10.36
C GLU A 72 -3.88 2.15 9.08
N LEU A 73 -3.19 3.03 8.36
CA LEU A 73 -2.53 2.70 7.11
C LEU A 73 -1.04 3.00 7.19
N LEU A 74 -0.23 2.07 6.68
CA LEU A 74 1.18 2.30 6.40
C LEU A 74 1.38 2.11 4.90
N VAL A 75 1.71 3.19 4.20
CA VAL A 75 1.87 3.18 2.74
C VAL A 75 3.35 3.31 2.39
N VAL A 76 3.88 2.29 1.74
CA VAL A 76 5.30 2.21 1.35
C VAL A 76 5.39 2.13 -0.17
N SER A 77 6.19 3.00 -0.76
CA SER A 77 6.47 2.96 -2.20
C SER A 77 7.22 1.67 -2.56
N GLN A 78 6.75 0.97 -3.61
CA GLN A 78 7.29 -0.31 -4.03
C GLN A 78 7.28 -0.41 -5.56
N PHE A 79 8.27 0.22 -6.23
CA PHE A 79 8.32 0.20 -7.70
C PHE A 79 8.50 -1.21 -8.27
N THR A 80 9.11 -2.10 -7.48
CA THR A 80 9.38 -3.48 -7.90
C THR A 80 8.10 -4.31 -8.13
N LEU A 81 6.92 -3.80 -7.76
CA LEU A 81 5.64 -4.41 -8.14
C LEU A 81 5.44 -4.44 -9.66
N TYR A 82 6.17 -3.58 -10.39
CA TYR A 82 6.21 -3.57 -11.85
C TYR A 82 7.45 -4.29 -12.40
N GLY A 83 8.05 -5.14 -11.59
CA GLY A 83 9.14 -5.98 -12.02
C GLY A 83 8.69 -7.06 -12.98
N ASN A 84 9.55 -7.37 -13.95
CA ASN A 84 9.33 -8.43 -14.93
C ASN A 84 10.45 -9.46 -14.78
N CYS A 85 10.08 -10.69 -14.47
CA CYS A 85 11.00 -11.80 -14.24
C CYS A 85 11.00 -12.81 -15.40
N LYS A 86 10.49 -12.41 -16.58
CA LYS A 86 10.27 -13.31 -17.70
C LYS A 86 11.57 -13.89 -18.27
N LYS A 87 12.62 -13.09 -18.35
CA LYS A 87 13.88 -13.49 -18.96
C LYS A 87 15.00 -13.57 -17.94
N GLY A 88 15.74 -14.68 -17.96
CA GLY A 88 16.96 -14.85 -17.17
C GLY A 88 16.70 -14.86 -15.67
N ARG A 89 17.71 -14.45 -14.92
CA ARG A 89 17.71 -14.48 -13.45
C ARG A 89 17.67 -13.09 -12.81
N ARG A 90 17.68 -12.04 -13.61
CA ARG A 90 17.62 -10.66 -13.13
C ARG A 90 16.28 -10.06 -13.53
N PRO A 91 15.46 -9.64 -12.55
CA PRO A 91 14.26 -8.92 -12.89
C PRO A 91 14.60 -7.56 -13.52
N GLU A 92 13.73 -7.08 -14.40
CA GLU A 92 13.85 -5.74 -14.96
C GLU A 92 12.63 -4.92 -14.53
N PHE A 93 12.75 -3.58 -14.52
CA PHE A 93 11.74 -2.70 -13.96
C PHE A 93 11.33 -1.59 -14.93
N LEU A 94 11.35 -1.88 -16.22
CA LEU A 94 11.05 -0.89 -17.26
C LEU A 94 9.61 -0.35 -17.18
N ALA A 95 8.67 -1.14 -16.63
CA ALA A 95 7.29 -0.72 -16.50
C ALA A 95 7.03 0.17 -15.27
N ALA A 96 8.00 0.30 -14.37
CA ALA A 96 7.86 1.19 -13.21
C ALA A 96 8.03 2.65 -13.64
N ALA A 97 7.13 3.52 -13.15
CA ALA A 97 7.23 4.95 -13.42
C ALA A 97 8.50 5.54 -12.82
N ARG A 98 9.05 6.53 -13.49
CA ARG A 98 10.20 7.29 -12.98
C ARG A 98 9.78 8.17 -11.80
N PRO A 99 10.75 8.57 -10.94
CA PRO A 99 10.44 9.38 -9.77
C PRO A 99 9.64 10.66 -10.05
N GLU A 100 9.86 11.30 -11.20
CA GLU A 100 9.14 12.52 -11.58
C GLU A 100 7.63 12.31 -11.69
N VAL A 101 7.20 11.10 -12.01
CA VAL A 101 5.79 10.71 -12.08
C VAL A 101 5.37 10.03 -10.78
N ALA A 102 6.20 9.14 -10.26
CA ALA A 102 5.84 8.29 -9.13
C ALA A 102 5.72 9.07 -7.81
N ILE A 103 6.63 10.00 -7.53
CA ILE A 103 6.61 10.73 -6.25
C ILE A 103 5.33 11.54 -6.08
N PRO A 104 4.91 12.39 -7.04
CA PRO A 104 3.67 13.15 -6.88
C PRO A 104 2.44 12.26 -6.71
N LEU A 105 2.36 11.15 -7.43
CA LEU A 105 1.21 10.24 -7.34
C LEU A 105 1.20 9.45 -6.04
N TYR A 106 2.37 9.07 -5.55
CA TYR A 106 2.49 8.45 -4.24
C TYR A 106 2.00 9.41 -3.14
N GLU A 107 2.45 10.66 -3.18
CA GLU A 107 2.03 11.69 -2.23
C GLU A 107 0.53 11.95 -2.33
N THR A 108 -0.01 12.01 -3.54
CA THR A 108 -1.45 12.17 -3.76
C THR A 108 -2.25 11.02 -3.14
N PHE A 109 -1.80 9.79 -3.33
CA PHE A 109 -2.46 8.63 -2.74
C PHE A 109 -2.49 8.73 -1.20
N VAL A 110 -1.37 9.08 -0.59
CA VAL A 110 -1.28 9.25 0.87
C VAL A 110 -2.24 10.34 1.36
N GLU A 111 -2.25 11.48 0.68
CA GLU A 111 -3.15 12.59 1.05
C GLU A 111 -4.62 12.24 0.89
N LEU A 112 -4.98 11.46 -0.13
CA LEU A 112 -6.34 10.96 -0.31
C LEU A 112 -6.77 10.07 0.86
N CYS A 113 -5.89 9.20 1.33
CA CYS A 113 -6.16 8.36 2.49
C CYS A 113 -6.36 9.20 3.76
N ARG A 114 -5.51 10.19 3.96
CA ARG A 114 -5.63 11.12 5.10
C ARG A 114 -6.92 11.94 5.05
N ALA A 115 -7.28 12.41 3.86
CA ALA A 115 -8.50 13.20 3.66
C ALA A 115 -9.77 12.40 3.97
N LYS A 116 -9.71 11.07 3.86
CA LYS A 116 -10.81 10.19 4.25
C LYS A 116 -10.89 9.96 5.77
N GLY A 117 -9.97 10.51 6.53
CA GLY A 117 -9.94 10.43 7.98
C GLY A 117 -9.09 9.28 8.53
N PHE A 118 -8.34 8.58 7.71
CA PHE A 118 -7.48 7.49 8.17
C PHE A 118 -6.09 7.99 8.58
N HIS A 119 -5.65 7.61 9.77
CA HIS A 119 -4.26 7.83 10.16
C HIS A 119 -3.36 7.07 9.22
N THR A 120 -2.50 7.78 8.51
CA THR A 120 -1.66 7.21 7.46
C THR A 120 -0.20 7.56 7.70
N GLU A 121 0.60 6.52 7.95
CA GLU A 121 2.04 6.60 8.08
C GLU A 121 2.71 6.23 6.77
N THR A 122 3.93 6.66 6.57
CA THR A 122 4.67 6.44 5.33
C THR A 122 6.11 6.00 5.59
N GLY A 123 6.75 5.45 4.56
CA GLY A 123 8.19 5.37 4.47
C GLY A 123 8.74 6.64 3.81
N GLU A 124 9.92 6.53 3.24
CA GLU A 124 10.57 7.59 2.46
C GLU A 124 10.83 7.07 1.05
N PHE A 125 10.32 7.77 0.04
CA PHE A 125 10.48 7.34 -1.34
C PHE A 125 11.97 7.25 -1.71
N GLY A 126 12.36 6.11 -2.25
CA GLY A 126 13.74 5.87 -2.70
C GLY A 126 14.73 5.47 -1.61
N ALA A 127 14.34 5.52 -0.34
CA ALA A 127 15.22 5.10 0.75
C ALA A 127 15.34 3.58 0.83
N TYR A 128 16.43 3.11 1.41
CA TYR A 128 16.53 1.72 1.82
C TYR A 128 15.74 1.53 3.10
N MET A 129 14.72 0.68 3.04
CA MET A 129 13.76 0.51 4.13
C MET A 129 13.67 -0.95 4.56
N GLN A 130 13.54 -1.15 5.86
CA GLN A 130 13.18 -2.45 6.43
C GLN A 130 11.74 -2.37 6.90
N VAL A 131 10.89 -3.21 6.31
CA VAL A 131 9.45 -3.22 6.61
C VAL A 131 9.14 -4.46 7.42
N ASP A 132 8.60 -4.23 8.62
CA ASP A 132 8.19 -5.29 9.54
C ASP A 132 6.66 -5.30 9.61
N SER A 133 6.07 -6.48 9.63
CA SER A 133 4.61 -6.58 9.75
C SER A 133 4.20 -7.92 10.33
N LEU A 134 3.11 -7.90 11.08
CA LEU A 134 2.43 -9.12 11.51
C LEU A 134 1.18 -9.29 10.66
N ASN A 135 1.27 -10.12 9.64
CA ASN A 135 0.16 -10.42 8.74
C ASN A 135 -0.90 -11.23 9.48
N ASP A 136 -2.09 -10.66 9.56
CA ASP A 136 -3.20 -11.22 10.31
C ASP A 136 -4.12 -12.03 9.41
N GLY A 137 -4.09 -13.35 9.60
CA GLY A 137 -4.98 -14.26 8.89
C GLY A 137 -4.31 -15.49 8.29
N PRO A 138 -3.25 -15.46 7.46
CA PRO A 138 -2.78 -14.31 6.71
C PRO A 138 -3.79 -13.84 5.67
N LEU A 139 -3.79 -12.54 5.40
CA LEU A 139 -4.62 -11.97 4.34
C LEU A 139 -3.80 -10.95 3.57
N THR A 140 -3.56 -11.24 2.30
CA THR A 140 -2.80 -10.38 1.39
C THR A 140 -3.52 -10.35 0.05
N LEU A 141 -3.76 -9.15 -0.47
CA LEU A 141 -4.46 -8.94 -1.73
C LEU A 141 -3.57 -8.15 -2.68
N VAL A 142 -3.64 -8.52 -3.96
CA VAL A 142 -3.06 -7.72 -5.05
C VAL A 142 -4.22 -7.01 -5.74
N VAL A 143 -4.17 -5.68 -5.77
CA VAL A 143 -5.21 -4.85 -6.39
C VAL A 143 -4.58 -3.98 -7.45
N ASP A 144 -5.05 -4.10 -8.68
CA ASP A 144 -4.56 -3.33 -9.82
C ASP A 144 -5.69 -2.49 -10.41
N THR A 145 -5.43 -1.21 -10.64
CA THR A 145 -6.47 -0.31 -11.19
C THR A 145 -6.94 -0.73 -12.58
N ASP A 146 -6.12 -1.46 -13.33
CA ASP A 146 -6.52 -1.99 -14.65
C ASP A 146 -7.62 -3.04 -14.55
N GLN A 147 -7.84 -3.58 -13.37
CA GLN A 147 -8.85 -4.62 -13.12
C GLN A 147 -10.06 -4.09 -12.33
N LEU A 148 -10.13 -2.81 -12.13
CA LEU A 148 -11.22 -2.18 -11.37
C LEU A 148 -12.28 -1.52 -12.25
#